data_c7969a37f3bcd0e1d3cea18bf3e8d2ac
#
_entry.id   c7969a37f3bcd0e1d3cea18bf3e8d2ac
#
_cell.length_a   1.000
_cell.length_b   1.000
_cell.length_c   1.000
_cell.angle_alpha   90.00
_cell.angle_beta   90.00
_cell.angle_gamma   90.00
#
_symmetry.space_group_name_H-M   'P 1'
#
loop_
_entity.id
_entity.type
_entity.pdbx_description
1 polymer ?
#
loop_
_entity_poly.entity_id
_entity_poly.type
_entity_poly.pdbx_seq_one_letter_code
_entity_poly.pdbx_strand_id
1 'polypeptide(L)'
;MAAPDSLIVERPSSDIVVLKINRPQVRNALNLDVRTRLADEVTRCGADNAVRCVIVTGSEVAFAAGADIGEMAEASPVEVMSRNVQKYWRALMDCPKPLIAAVEGFALGGGLELALCADIIVAGQGAKLGLPEVKVGILPGGGGTQKLA
;
A
#
# COMPACT_ATOMS: atom_id res chain seq x y z
N MET A 1 26.00 6.40 2.52
CA MET A 1 25.21 5.17 2.74
C MET A 1 23.96 5.25 1.86
N ALA A 2 23.67 4.24 1.05
CA ALA A 2 22.41 4.20 0.29
C ALA A 2 21.24 4.19 1.26
N ALA A 3 20.15 4.90 0.92
CA ALA A 3 18.93 4.83 1.71
C ALA A 3 18.40 3.37 1.73
N PRO A 4 17.86 2.89 2.86
CA PRO A 4 17.30 1.56 2.89
C PRO A 4 16.15 1.43 1.89
N ASP A 5 16.04 0.25 1.30
CA ASP A 5 14.96 -0.06 0.35
C ASP A 5 13.59 0.18 0.98
N SER A 6 12.76 1.00 0.36
CA SER A 6 11.42 1.36 0.85
C SER A 6 10.40 0.23 0.74
N LEU A 7 10.69 -0.77 -0.10
CA LEU A 7 9.92 -1.99 -0.29
C LEU A 7 10.88 -3.18 -0.31
N ILE A 8 10.66 -4.14 0.57
CA ILE A 8 11.40 -5.41 0.60
C ILE A 8 10.55 -6.48 -0.09
N VAL A 9 11.17 -7.23 -1.01
CA VAL A 9 10.54 -8.35 -1.71
C VAL A 9 11.12 -9.64 -1.16
N GLU A 10 10.28 -10.45 -0.53
CA GLU A 10 10.66 -11.75 0.03
C GLU A 10 9.94 -12.88 -0.72
N ARG A 11 10.60 -14.02 -0.84
CA ARG A 11 10.03 -15.24 -1.44
C ARG A 11 10.17 -16.39 -0.44
N PRO A 12 9.21 -16.57 0.47
CA PRO A 12 9.25 -17.67 1.43
C PRO A 12 9.12 -19.05 0.77
N SER A 13 8.54 -19.10 -0.44
CA SER A 13 8.49 -20.26 -1.31
C SER A 13 8.56 -19.84 -2.78
N SER A 14 8.63 -20.77 -3.70
CA SER A 14 8.70 -20.47 -5.15
C SER A 14 7.43 -19.79 -5.68
N ASP A 15 6.29 -20.00 -5.02
CA ASP A 15 4.96 -19.63 -5.47
C ASP A 15 4.31 -18.50 -4.63
N ILE A 16 4.98 -18.03 -3.56
CA ILE A 16 4.51 -16.94 -2.70
C ILE A 16 5.51 -15.79 -2.73
N VAL A 17 4.99 -14.58 -2.96
CA VAL A 17 5.77 -13.33 -2.86
C VAL A 17 5.20 -12.48 -1.74
N VAL A 18 6.07 -11.99 -0.87
CA VAL A 18 5.73 -11.03 0.19
C VAL A 18 6.35 -9.68 -0.15
N LEU A 19 5.51 -8.66 -0.25
CA LEU A 19 5.87 -7.27 -0.47
C LEU A 19 5.75 -6.51 0.85
N LYS A 20 6.89 -6.25 1.49
CA LYS A 20 6.92 -5.59 2.81
C LYS A 20 7.31 -4.13 2.66
N ILE A 21 6.40 -3.24 3.03
CA ILE A 21 6.67 -1.81 3.11
C ILE A 21 7.68 -1.57 4.22
N ASN A 22 8.77 -0.87 3.91
CA ASN A 22 9.91 -0.70 4.79
C ASN A 22 10.33 0.76 4.94
N ARG A 23 9.45 1.57 5.55
CA ARG A 23 9.70 2.96 5.96
C ARG A 23 9.29 3.16 7.43
N PRO A 24 9.87 2.39 8.38
CA PRO A 24 9.41 2.38 9.77
C PRO A 24 9.53 3.75 10.44
N GLN A 25 10.51 4.58 10.05
CA GLN A 25 10.74 5.94 10.58
C GLN A 25 9.57 6.90 10.32
N VAL A 26 8.74 6.63 9.31
CA VAL A 26 7.51 7.38 8.97
C VAL A 26 6.27 6.49 9.03
N ARG A 27 6.30 5.42 9.84
CA ARG A 27 5.19 4.46 10.01
C ARG A 27 4.66 3.93 8.68
N ASN A 28 5.56 3.63 7.74
CA ASN A 28 5.24 3.10 6.42
C ASN A 28 4.31 4.02 5.59
N ALA A 29 4.47 5.35 5.72
CA ALA A 29 3.76 6.30 4.87
C ALA A 29 4.06 6.04 3.38
N LEU A 30 3.00 6.11 2.57
CA LEU A 30 3.01 5.78 1.15
C LEU A 30 3.41 7.00 0.32
N ASN A 31 4.69 7.18 0.07
CA ASN A 31 5.20 8.16 -0.89
C ASN A 31 5.12 7.61 -2.34
N LEU A 32 5.52 8.42 -3.30
CA LEU A 32 5.48 8.04 -4.71
C LEU A 32 6.35 6.81 -5.01
N ASP A 33 7.52 6.71 -4.39
CA ASP A 33 8.44 5.58 -4.57
C ASP A 33 7.80 4.25 -4.13
N VAL A 34 7.24 4.19 -2.91
CA VAL A 34 6.55 2.98 -2.42
C VAL A 34 5.40 2.59 -3.31
N ARG A 35 4.55 3.56 -3.72
CA ARG A 35 3.39 3.27 -4.59
C ARG A 35 3.82 2.73 -5.95
N THR A 36 4.86 3.33 -6.54
CA THR A 36 5.39 2.88 -7.84
C THR A 36 5.94 1.47 -7.71
N ARG A 37 6.80 1.21 -6.74
CA ARG A 37 7.41 -0.10 -6.54
C ARG A 37 6.39 -1.19 -6.21
N LEU A 38 5.38 -0.90 -5.39
CA LEU A 38 4.29 -1.83 -5.12
C LEU A 38 3.55 -2.20 -6.41
N ALA A 39 3.17 -1.21 -7.22
CA ALA A 39 2.46 -1.43 -8.47
C ALA A 39 3.30 -2.25 -9.47
N ASP A 40 4.59 -1.93 -9.60
CA ASP A 40 5.52 -2.63 -10.51
C ASP A 40 5.70 -4.08 -10.06
N GLU A 41 5.92 -4.32 -8.75
CA GLU A 41 6.11 -5.67 -8.22
C GLU A 41 4.84 -6.52 -8.33
N VAL A 42 3.67 -5.96 -8.03
CA VAL A 42 2.40 -6.67 -8.18
C VAL A 42 2.15 -7.02 -9.65
N THR A 43 2.42 -6.09 -10.57
CA THR A 43 2.31 -6.33 -12.01
C THR A 43 3.26 -7.44 -12.46
N ARG A 44 4.51 -7.41 -11.98
CA ARG A 44 5.52 -8.46 -12.27
C ARG A 44 5.08 -9.82 -11.74
N CYS A 45 4.57 -9.88 -10.50
CA CYS A 45 4.04 -11.10 -9.92
C CYS A 45 2.83 -11.64 -10.71
N GLY A 46 1.96 -10.73 -11.19
CA GLY A 46 0.82 -11.10 -12.03
C GLY A 46 1.22 -11.81 -13.32
N ALA A 47 2.33 -11.40 -13.94
CA ALA A 47 2.87 -11.97 -15.16
C ALA A 47 3.72 -13.24 -14.93
N ASP A 48 4.19 -13.50 -13.71
CA ASP A 48 5.04 -14.64 -13.37
C ASP A 48 4.16 -15.89 -13.12
N ASN A 49 4.26 -16.87 -14.01
CA ASN A 49 3.50 -18.13 -13.90
C ASN A 49 3.89 -18.98 -12.66
N ALA A 50 5.06 -18.78 -12.09
CA ALA A 50 5.46 -19.47 -10.87
C ALA A 50 4.76 -18.90 -9.63
N VAL A 51 4.37 -17.61 -9.64
CA VAL A 51 3.70 -16.96 -8.51
C VAL A 51 2.22 -17.33 -8.49
N ARG A 52 1.75 -17.77 -7.32
CA ARG A 52 0.34 -18.13 -7.08
C ARG A 52 -0.36 -17.23 -6.08
N CYS A 53 0.40 -16.50 -5.27
CA CYS A 53 -0.16 -15.58 -4.27
C CYS A 53 0.82 -14.44 -3.98
N VAL A 54 0.28 -13.25 -3.78
CA VAL A 54 1.04 -12.06 -3.35
C VAL A 54 0.51 -11.59 -2.00
N ILE A 55 1.42 -11.35 -1.06
CA ILE A 55 1.09 -10.83 0.27
C ILE A 55 1.69 -9.44 0.39
N VAL A 56 0.90 -8.45 0.76
CA VAL A 56 1.39 -7.11 1.12
C VAL A 56 1.34 -6.97 2.63
N THR A 57 2.42 -6.49 3.22
CA THR A 57 2.52 -6.29 4.67
C THR A 57 3.37 -5.06 5.02
N GLY A 58 3.44 -4.73 6.28
CA GLY A 58 4.26 -3.66 6.82
C GLY A 58 5.13 -4.12 7.99
N SER A 59 5.09 -3.39 9.08
CA SER A 59 5.73 -3.73 10.34
C SER A 59 4.68 -3.99 11.43
N GLU A 60 5.11 -4.50 12.58
CA GLU A 60 4.25 -4.69 13.76
C GLU A 60 3.59 -3.38 14.23
N VAL A 61 4.25 -2.25 14.02
CA VAL A 61 3.74 -0.93 14.43
C VAL A 61 2.74 -0.36 13.43
N ALA A 62 3.02 -0.54 12.14
CA ALA A 62 2.15 -0.03 11.09
C ALA A 62 2.28 -0.86 9.82
N PHE A 63 1.14 -1.28 9.32
CA PHE A 63 1.00 -1.73 7.94
C PHE A 63 1.33 -0.56 7.00
N ALA A 64 0.54 0.52 7.06
CA ALA A 64 0.81 1.80 6.41
C ALA A 64 -0.02 2.92 7.06
N ALA A 65 0.62 4.03 7.42
CA ALA A 65 -0.04 5.16 8.07
C ALA A 65 -0.80 6.10 7.10
N GLY A 66 -0.79 5.80 5.82
CA GLY A 66 -1.47 6.60 4.78
C GLY A 66 -0.52 7.32 3.84
N ALA A 67 -1.02 8.34 3.14
CA ALA A 67 -0.21 9.14 2.25
C ALA A 67 0.91 9.88 3.01
N ASP A 68 2.04 10.06 2.35
CA ASP A 68 3.13 10.87 2.90
C ASP A 68 2.76 12.36 2.82
N ILE A 69 2.35 12.91 3.97
CA ILE A 69 1.85 14.28 4.07
C ILE A 69 2.95 15.30 3.71
N GLY A 70 4.22 15.00 4.03
CA GLY A 70 5.34 15.87 3.65
C GLY A 70 5.46 16.00 2.13
N GLU A 71 5.36 14.88 1.41
CA GLU A 71 5.35 14.88 -0.05
C GLU A 71 4.14 15.62 -0.64
N MET A 72 2.99 15.54 0.02
CA MET A 72 1.78 16.23 -0.44
C MET A 72 1.86 17.74 -0.21
N ALA A 73 2.44 18.18 0.90
CA ALA A 73 2.52 19.60 1.26
C ALA A 73 3.39 20.42 0.28
N GLU A 74 4.37 19.78 -0.34
CA GLU A 74 5.29 20.41 -1.30
C GLU A 74 4.73 20.44 -2.73
N ALA A 75 3.67 19.65 -3.02
CA ALA A 75 3.15 19.51 -4.37
C ALA A 75 2.05 20.53 -4.67
N SER A 76 2.10 21.15 -5.84
CA SER A 76 1.01 21.98 -6.36
C SER A 76 -0.20 21.09 -6.75
N PRO A 77 -1.44 21.66 -6.79
CA PRO A 77 -2.63 20.91 -7.24
C PRO A 77 -2.46 20.28 -8.63
N VAL A 78 -1.80 20.98 -9.55
CA VAL A 78 -1.54 20.47 -10.91
C VAL A 78 -0.61 19.27 -10.90
N GLU A 79 0.45 19.32 -10.09
CA GLU A 79 1.35 18.17 -9.92
C GLU A 79 0.65 16.97 -9.30
N VAL A 80 -0.19 17.17 -8.28
CA VAL A 80 -0.98 16.10 -7.68
C VAL A 80 -1.89 15.45 -8.72
N MET A 81 -2.57 16.24 -9.54
CA MET A 81 -3.41 15.73 -10.62
C MET A 81 -2.61 14.97 -11.68
N SER A 82 -1.43 15.51 -12.09
CA SER A 82 -0.58 14.89 -13.11
C SER A 82 0.04 13.56 -12.67
N ARG A 83 0.23 13.35 -11.38
CA ARG A 83 0.78 12.10 -10.80
C ARG A 83 -0.12 10.89 -11.09
N ASN A 84 -1.41 11.09 -11.42
CA ASN A 84 -2.38 10.04 -11.73
C ASN A 84 -2.29 8.86 -10.74
N VAL A 85 -2.44 9.15 -9.45
CA VAL A 85 -2.26 8.17 -8.36
C VAL A 85 -3.16 6.96 -8.49
N GLN A 86 -4.28 7.09 -9.21
CA GLN A 86 -5.23 6.00 -9.46
C GLN A 86 -4.61 4.81 -10.20
N LYS A 87 -3.57 5.02 -11.00
CA LYS A 87 -2.88 3.94 -11.71
C LYS A 87 -2.24 2.92 -10.76
N TYR A 88 -1.76 3.37 -9.59
CA TYR A 88 -1.14 2.48 -8.62
C TYR A 88 -2.18 1.57 -7.95
N TRP A 89 -3.34 2.13 -7.59
CA TRP A 89 -4.45 1.36 -7.03
C TRP A 89 -5.00 0.35 -8.04
N ARG A 90 -5.13 0.76 -9.31
CA ARG A 90 -5.55 -0.14 -10.39
C ARG A 90 -4.61 -1.31 -10.57
N ALA A 91 -3.30 -1.09 -10.58
CA ALA A 91 -2.32 -2.16 -10.74
C ALA A 91 -2.47 -3.25 -9.66
N LEU A 92 -2.83 -2.87 -8.43
CA LEU A 92 -3.12 -3.85 -7.38
C LEU A 92 -4.44 -4.59 -7.62
N MET A 93 -5.50 -3.85 -7.96
CA MET A 93 -6.83 -4.43 -8.19
C MET A 93 -6.90 -5.32 -9.43
N ASP A 94 -6.11 -5.00 -10.46
CA ASP A 94 -6.05 -5.75 -11.72
C ASP A 94 -5.10 -6.96 -11.63
N CYS A 95 -4.51 -7.23 -10.46
CA CYS A 95 -3.63 -8.38 -10.28
C CYS A 95 -4.41 -9.69 -10.50
N PRO A 96 -3.98 -10.55 -11.45
CA PRO A 96 -4.69 -11.80 -11.73
C PRO A 96 -4.37 -12.91 -10.70
N LYS A 97 -3.63 -12.60 -9.65
CA LYS A 97 -3.26 -13.53 -8.58
C LYS A 97 -3.94 -13.08 -7.29
N PRO A 98 -4.30 -14.01 -6.39
CA PRO A 98 -4.77 -13.66 -5.06
C PRO A 98 -3.82 -12.70 -4.37
N LEU A 99 -4.35 -11.55 -3.97
CA LEU A 99 -3.64 -10.52 -3.22
C LEU A 99 -4.15 -10.51 -1.78
N ILE A 100 -3.25 -10.67 -0.83
CA ILE A 100 -3.57 -10.70 0.60
C ILE A 100 -2.91 -9.51 1.29
N ALA A 101 -3.68 -8.75 2.06
CA ALA A 101 -3.14 -7.75 2.97
C ALA A 101 -2.99 -8.36 4.37
N ALA A 102 -1.75 -8.48 4.84
CA ALA A 102 -1.44 -8.90 6.21
C ALA A 102 -1.18 -7.65 7.06
N VAL A 103 -2.18 -7.26 7.87
CA VAL A 103 -2.24 -5.97 8.55
C VAL A 103 -1.91 -6.12 10.02
N GLU A 104 -0.80 -5.53 10.44
CA GLU A 104 -0.44 -5.31 11.84
C GLU A 104 -0.38 -3.80 12.14
N GLY A 105 -0.69 -3.43 13.39
CA GLY A 105 -0.64 -2.04 13.84
C GLY A 105 -1.62 -1.14 13.07
N PHE A 106 -1.12 -0.04 12.53
CA PHE A 106 -1.97 0.97 11.88
C PHE A 106 -2.12 0.73 10.38
N ALA A 107 -3.36 0.71 9.88
CA ALA A 107 -3.72 0.84 8.47
C ALA A 107 -4.68 2.02 8.33
N LEU A 108 -4.15 3.22 8.04
CA LEU A 108 -4.91 4.47 8.08
C LEU A 108 -4.91 5.19 6.72
N GLY A 109 -6.03 5.81 6.38
CA GLY A 109 -6.16 6.56 5.13
C GLY A 109 -5.78 5.72 3.91
N GLY A 110 -4.87 6.23 3.07
CA GLY A 110 -4.33 5.48 1.94
C GLY A 110 -3.72 4.12 2.32
N GLY A 111 -3.32 3.89 3.57
CA GLY A 111 -2.88 2.59 4.06
C GLY A 111 -4.03 1.60 4.19
N LEU A 112 -5.19 2.03 4.67
CA LEU A 112 -6.40 1.21 4.64
C LEU A 112 -6.89 1.01 3.20
N GLU A 113 -6.83 2.05 2.36
CA GLU A 113 -7.20 1.94 0.95
C GLU A 113 -6.32 0.92 0.21
N LEU A 114 -5.01 0.83 0.57
CA LEU A 114 -4.12 -0.21 0.08
C LEU A 114 -4.60 -1.60 0.51
N ALA A 115 -4.92 -1.79 1.79
CA ALA A 115 -5.44 -3.07 2.27
C ALA A 115 -6.76 -3.44 1.59
N LEU A 116 -7.64 -2.47 1.34
CA LEU A 116 -8.92 -2.66 0.64
C LEU A 116 -8.77 -2.95 -0.88
N CYS A 117 -7.58 -2.85 -1.44
CA CYS A 117 -7.31 -3.35 -2.80
C CYS A 117 -7.04 -4.85 -2.84
N ALA A 118 -6.78 -5.48 -1.71
CA ALA A 118 -6.55 -6.92 -1.61
C ALA A 118 -7.87 -7.71 -1.66
N ASP A 119 -7.78 -8.97 -2.12
CA ASP A 119 -8.92 -9.90 -2.13
C ASP A 119 -9.25 -10.39 -0.71
N ILE A 120 -8.21 -10.49 0.14
CA ILE A 120 -8.34 -10.96 1.52
C ILE A 120 -7.54 -10.04 2.44
N ILE A 121 -8.15 -9.64 3.54
CA ILE A 121 -7.48 -8.90 4.62
C ILE A 121 -7.38 -9.80 5.83
N VAL A 122 -6.17 -10.05 6.29
CA VAL A 122 -5.88 -10.70 7.56
C VAL A 122 -5.34 -9.64 8.51
N ALA A 123 -6.08 -9.32 9.55
CA ALA A 123 -5.70 -8.28 10.51
C ALA A 123 -5.35 -8.90 11.87
N GLY A 124 -4.25 -8.48 12.45
CA GLY A 124 -3.90 -8.80 13.83
C GLY A 124 -4.93 -8.24 14.81
N GLN A 125 -5.07 -8.87 15.97
CA GLN A 125 -6.09 -8.52 16.98
C GLN A 125 -5.99 -7.05 17.47
N GLY A 126 -4.77 -6.47 17.42
CA GLY A 126 -4.51 -5.08 17.81
C GLY A 126 -4.54 -4.08 16.66
N ALA A 127 -4.83 -4.52 15.42
CA ALA A 127 -4.81 -3.66 14.25
C ALA A 127 -5.86 -2.55 14.34
N LYS A 128 -5.47 -1.34 13.92
CA LYS A 128 -6.31 -0.14 13.89
C LYS A 128 -6.49 0.32 12.46
N LEU A 129 -7.71 0.15 11.95
CA LEU A 129 -8.07 0.50 10.60
C LEU A 129 -8.99 1.72 10.60
N GLY A 130 -8.81 2.64 9.64
CA GLY A 130 -9.66 3.82 9.55
C GLY A 130 -9.31 4.76 8.41
N LEU A 131 -10.25 5.65 8.09
CA LEU A 131 -10.12 6.71 7.08
C LEU A 131 -10.16 8.07 7.78
N PRO A 132 -9.03 8.56 8.34
CA PRO A 132 -8.99 9.80 9.12
C PRO A 132 -8.81 11.06 8.27
N GLU A 133 -8.98 11.01 6.96
CA GLU A 133 -8.70 12.08 5.99
C GLU A 133 -9.40 13.39 6.36
N VAL A 134 -10.61 13.31 6.90
CA VAL A 134 -11.36 14.50 7.36
C VAL A 134 -10.61 15.31 8.41
N LYS A 135 -9.71 14.70 9.19
CA LYS A 135 -8.90 15.40 10.21
C LYS A 135 -7.83 16.29 9.59
N VAL A 136 -7.49 16.06 8.33
CA VAL A 136 -6.51 16.85 7.57
C VAL A 136 -7.15 17.59 6.39
N GLY A 137 -8.49 17.63 6.33
CA GLY A 137 -9.24 18.42 5.35
C GLY A 137 -9.24 17.87 3.93
N ILE A 138 -9.01 16.56 3.76
CA ILE A 138 -9.05 15.89 2.45
C ILE A 138 -10.06 14.75 2.43
N LEU A 139 -10.28 14.14 1.26
CA LEU A 139 -11.11 12.96 1.07
C LEU A 139 -10.24 11.74 0.76
N PRO A 140 -10.70 10.51 1.14
CA PRO A 140 -10.06 9.29 0.69
C PRO A 140 -10.03 9.21 -0.84
N GLY A 141 -8.84 9.03 -1.41
CA GLY A 141 -8.62 9.10 -2.87
C GLY A 141 -8.38 7.75 -3.55
N GLY A 142 -8.18 6.67 -2.80
CA GLY A 142 -7.91 5.31 -3.32
C GLY A 142 -9.14 4.39 -3.37
N GLY A 143 -10.34 4.94 -3.15
CA GLY A 143 -11.60 4.18 -3.19
C GLY A 143 -12.12 3.73 -1.82
N GLY A 144 -11.52 4.19 -0.72
CA GLY A 144 -11.91 3.82 0.63
C GLY A 144 -13.37 4.11 0.96
N THR A 145 -13.92 5.21 0.43
CA THR A 145 -15.33 5.59 0.62
C THR A 145 -16.32 4.60 0.02
N GLN A 146 -15.93 3.83 -0.98
CA GLN A 146 -16.79 2.84 -1.65
C GLN A 146 -16.52 1.41 -1.13
N LYS A 147 -15.27 1.12 -0.77
CA LYS A 147 -14.87 -0.24 -0.42
C LYS A 147 -15.07 -0.59 1.05
N LEU A 148 -15.14 0.43 1.93
CA LEU A 148 -15.37 0.24 3.36
C LEU A 148 -16.87 0.22 3.73
N ALA A 149 -17.74 0.61 2.82
CA ALA A 149 -19.19 0.66 3.03
C ALA A 149 -19.85 -0.72 3.07
#